data_6e5bcb37934f658fe1d6da95be587a63
#
_entry.id   6e5bcb37934f658fe1d6da95be587a63
#
_cell.length_a   1.000
_cell.length_b   1.000
_cell.length_c   1.000
_cell.angle_alpha   90.00
_cell.angle_beta   90.00
_cell.angle_gamma   90.00
#
_symmetry.space_group_name_H-M   'P 1'
#
loop_
_entity.id
_entity.type
_entity.pdbx_description
1 polymer ?
#
loop_
_entity_poly.entity_id
_entity_poly.type
_entity_poly.pdbx_seq_one_letter_code
_entity_poly.pdbx_strand_id
1 'polypeptide(L)'
;MTTVDLSYPIGKFQKETNITAARRQALIDGIAKLPLDMRSAVNGLSDPQLDTHYRPGGWTVRQVIHHVPDSHLNAYIRFKLALTESEPTIKPYDEKQWAELADVRLTPIEVSLSLLENLHARWTQLLRALSPAAFSKTFRHPEIGLLTLDTQLGLYEWHGRHHLAHITSLRIRMGWS
;
A
#
# COMPACT_ATOMS: atom_id res chain seq x y z
N MET A 1 -27.83 -12.71 2.82
CA MET A 1 -26.37 -12.81 2.53
C MET A 1 -25.88 -11.40 2.28
N THR A 2 -25.03 -10.86 3.14
CA THR A 2 -24.42 -9.55 2.93
C THR A 2 -23.49 -9.66 1.71
N THR A 3 -23.79 -8.94 0.64
CA THR A 3 -22.91 -8.83 -0.53
C THR A 3 -21.60 -8.17 -0.09
N VAL A 4 -20.49 -8.89 -0.19
CA VAL A 4 -19.16 -8.34 0.09
C VAL A 4 -18.88 -7.25 -0.95
N ASP A 5 -18.58 -6.03 -0.50
CA ASP A 5 -18.12 -4.96 -1.39
C ASP A 5 -16.72 -5.29 -1.91
N LEU A 6 -16.63 -5.72 -3.16
CA LEU A 6 -15.36 -6.08 -3.79
C LEU A 6 -14.41 -4.88 -3.96
N SER A 7 -14.92 -3.65 -3.87
CA SER A 7 -14.08 -2.44 -3.88
C SER A 7 -13.37 -2.23 -2.54
N TYR A 8 -13.94 -2.73 -1.45
CA TYR A 8 -13.39 -2.60 -0.09
C TYR A 8 -13.48 -3.92 0.66
N PRO A 9 -12.75 -4.95 0.25
CA PRO A 9 -12.87 -6.30 0.81
C PRO A 9 -12.58 -6.39 2.32
N ILE A 10 -11.86 -5.43 2.86
CA ILE A 10 -11.57 -5.29 4.30
C ILE A 10 -12.20 -4.03 4.92
N GLY A 11 -13.18 -3.42 4.26
CA GLY A 11 -13.76 -2.15 4.66
C GLY A 11 -12.89 -0.95 4.30
N LYS A 12 -13.44 0.26 4.48
CA LYS A 12 -12.74 1.53 4.23
C LYS A 12 -11.76 1.84 5.36
N PHE A 13 -10.71 2.60 5.05
CA PHE A 13 -9.78 3.10 6.06
C PHE A 13 -10.52 3.88 7.16
N GLN A 14 -10.21 3.54 8.40
CA GLN A 14 -10.69 4.27 9.57
C GLN A 14 -9.49 4.93 10.24
N LYS A 15 -9.51 6.26 10.30
CA LYS A 15 -8.46 7.02 10.98
C LYS A 15 -8.49 6.73 12.46
N GLU A 16 -7.40 6.19 12.98
CA GLU A 16 -7.21 5.98 14.42
C GLU A 16 -6.75 7.29 15.08
N THR A 17 -7.24 7.55 16.27
CA THR A 17 -6.79 8.63 17.16
C THR A 17 -6.02 8.04 18.33
N ASN A 18 -5.00 8.76 18.84
CA ASN A 18 -4.23 8.34 20.02
C ASN A 18 -3.52 6.97 19.84
N ILE A 19 -2.79 6.81 18.74
CA ILE A 19 -2.03 5.58 18.44
C ILE A 19 -0.98 5.34 19.54
N THR A 20 -1.13 4.25 20.28
CA THR A 20 -0.17 3.83 21.31
C THR A 20 1.15 3.33 20.70
N ALA A 21 2.22 3.28 21.49
CA ALA A 21 3.50 2.71 21.05
C ALA A 21 3.36 1.25 20.56
N ALA A 22 2.58 0.42 21.26
CA ALA A 22 2.32 -0.95 20.87
C ALA A 22 1.54 -1.04 19.54
N ARG A 23 0.52 -0.16 19.36
CA ARG A 23 -0.23 -0.11 18.10
C ARG A 23 0.64 0.34 16.94
N ARG A 24 1.49 1.36 17.15
CA ARG A 24 2.46 1.83 16.15
C ARG A 24 3.42 0.73 15.73
N GLN A 25 3.94 -0.04 16.69
CA GLN A 25 4.80 -1.19 16.39
C GLN A 25 4.07 -2.22 15.54
N ALA A 26 2.82 -2.56 15.88
CA ALA A 26 2.01 -3.50 15.09
C ALA A 26 1.77 -3.02 13.65
N LEU A 27 1.55 -1.71 13.44
CA LEU A 27 1.42 -1.11 12.10
C LEU A 27 2.73 -1.22 11.31
N ILE A 28 3.86 -0.97 11.95
CA ILE A 28 5.19 -1.10 11.32
C ILE A 28 5.46 -2.56 10.93
N ASP A 29 5.11 -3.51 11.79
CA ASP A 29 5.29 -4.94 11.52
C ASP A 29 4.35 -5.41 10.39
N GLY A 30 3.14 -4.86 10.28
CA GLY A 30 2.24 -5.08 9.16
C GLY A 30 2.86 -4.61 7.83
N ILE A 31 3.46 -3.41 7.81
CA ILE A 31 4.20 -2.91 6.64
C ILE A 31 5.39 -3.82 6.33
N ALA A 32 6.14 -4.26 7.34
CA ALA A 32 7.31 -5.13 7.14
C ALA A 32 6.93 -6.48 6.52
N LYS A 33 5.76 -7.03 6.87
CA LYS A 33 5.27 -8.32 6.40
C LYS A 33 4.70 -8.28 4.98
N LEU A 34 4.16 -7.15 4.55
CA LEU A 34 3.41 -7.03 3.31
C LEU A 34 4.13 -7.57 2.06
N PRO A 35 5.45 -7.34 1.83
CA PRO A 35 6.12 -7.85 0.63
C PRO A 35 6.06 -9.38 0.53
N LEU A 36 6.26 -10.09 1.64
CA LEU A 36 6.16 -11.55 1.70
C LEU A 36 4.74 -12.02 1.41
N ASP A 37 3.74 -11.36 1.99
CA ASP A 37 2.33 -11.69 1.79
C ASP A 37 1.90 -11.44 0.33
N MET A 38 2.34 -10.33 -0.29
CA MET A 38 2.08 -10.02 -1.70
C MET A 38 2.71 -11.06 -2.63
N ARG A 39 3.97 -11.42 -2.39
CA ARG A 39 4.68 -12.48 -3.14
C ARG A 39 3.93 -13.81 -3.05
N SER A 40 3.53 -14.20 -1.84
CA SER A 40 2.76 -15.43 -1.60
C SER A 40 1.41 -15.40 -2.31
N ALA A 41 0.73 -14.24 -2.31
CA ALA A 41 -0.58 -14.08 -2.93
C ALA A 41 -0.57 -14.24 -4.46
N VAL A 42 0.55 -14.01 -5.13
CA VAL A 42 0.66 -14.17 -6.59
C VAL A 42 1.48 -15.39 -7.01
N ASN A 43 2.02 -16.13 -6.05
CA ASN A 43 2.79 -17.32 -6.33
C ASN A 43 1.98 -18.34 -7.14
N GLY A 44 2.57 -18.84 -8.23
CA GLY A 44 1.94 -19.84 -9.10
C GLY A 44 0.87 -19.29 -10.06
N LEU A 45 0.57 -17.97 -10.04
CA LEU A 45 -0.37 -17.40 -11.01
C LEU A 45 0.26 -17.31 -12.40
N SER A 46 -0.49 -17.76 -13.41
CA SER A 46 -0.16 -17.62 -14.83
C SER A 46 -0.41 -16.18 -15.32
N ASP A 47 0.16 -15.81 -16.47
CA ASP A 47 -0.10 -14.50 -17.09
C ASP A 47 -1.59 -14.20 -17.31
N PRO A 48 -2.43 -15.12 -17.81
CA PRO A 48 -3.87 -14.89 -17.89
C PRO A 48 -4.53 -14.62 -16.53
N GLN A 49 -4.05 -15.25 -15.45
CA GLN A 49 -4.55 -14.99 -14.11
C GLN A 49 -4.08 -13.63 -13.58
N LEU A 50 -2.84 -13.23 -13.86
CA LEU A 50 -2.32 -11.90 -13.55
C LEU A 50 -3.10 -10.80 -14.28
N ASP A 51 -3.59 -11.07 -15.48
CA ASP A 51 -4.35 -10.12 -16.29
C ASP A 51 -5.88 -10.15 -16.01
N THR A 52 -6.30 -10.95 -15.01
CA THR A 52 -7.68 -10.99 -14.56
C THR A 52 -7.99 -9.81 -13.62
N HIS A 53 -9.12 -9.13 -13.87
CA HIS A 53 -9.60 -8.05 -13.02
C HIS A 53 -10.09 -8.57 -11.66
N TYR A 54 -9.70 -7.94 -10.56
CA TYR A 54 -10.16 -8.37 -9.23
C TYR A 54 -11.66 -8.12 -8.99
N ARG A 55 -12.30 -7.26 -9.78
CA ARG A 55 -13.74 -7.01 -9.87
C ARG A 55 -14.09 -6.37 -11.22
N PRO A 56 -15.38 -6.34 -11.64
CA PRO A 56 -15.79 -5.57 -12.81
C PRO A 56 -15.38 -4.10 -12.70
N GLY A 57 -14.69 -3.59 -13.70
CA GLY A 57 -14.14 -2.22 -13.74
C GLY A 57 -13.04 -1.90 -12.71
N GLY A 58 -12.50 -2.91 -12.03
CA GLY A 58 -11.31 -2.78 -11.19
C GLY A 58 -10.03 -3.06 -11.97
N TRP A 59 -8.90 -2.91 -11.32
CA TRP A 59 -7.58 -3.25 -11.89
C TRP A 59 -7.39 -4.76 -12.04
N THR A 60 -6.47 -5.15 -12.89
CA THR A 60 -5.95 -6.52 -12.94
C THR A 60 -5.05 -6.80 -11.74
N VAL A 61 -4.79 -8.08 -11.46
CA VAL A 61 -3.80 -8.48 -10.44
C VAL A 61 -2.44 -7.85 -10.77
N ARG A 62 -2.03 -7.86 -12.03
CA ARG A 62 -0.77 -7.25 -12.51
C ARG A 62 -0.72 -5.76 -12.16
N GLN A 63 -1.76 -4.99 -12.48
CA GLN A 63 -1.85 -3.58 -12.15
C GLN A 63 -1.75 -3.33 -10.64
N VAL A 64 -2.40 -4.16 -9.81
CA VAL A 64 -2.30 -4.06 -8.35
C VAL A 64 -0.87 -4.28 -7.87
N ILE A 65 -0.15 -5.29 -8.41
CA ILE A 65 1.24 -5.57 -8.03
C ILE A 65 2.19 -4.43 -8.38
N HIS A 66 2.00 -3.76 -9.51
CA HIS A 66 2.81 -2.60 -9.89
C HIS A 66 2.42 -1.35 -9.10
N HIS A 67 1.12 -1.15 -8.83
CA HIS A 67 0.61 0.00 -8.08
C HIS A 67 1.11 0.05 -6.62
N VAL A 68 1.18 -1.09 -5.93
CA VAL A 68 1.54 -1.09 -4.50
C VAL A 68 2.92 -0.49 -4.24
N PRO A 69 4.02 -0.89 -4.91
CA PRO A 69 5.31 -0.24 -4.71
C PRO A 69 5.32 1.24 -5.13
N ASP A 70 4.62 1.64 -6.20
CA ASP A 70 4.52 3.04 -6.61
C ASP A 70 3.89 3.90 -5.52
N SER A 71 2.78 3.42 -4.95
CA SER A 71 2.06 4.11 -3.88
C SER A 71 2.90 4.17 -2.60
N HIS A 72 3.53 3.05 -2.22
CA HIS A 72 4.34 2.97 -1.01
C HIS A 72 5.66 3.77 -1.13
N LEU A 73 6.24 3.89 -2.33
CA LEU A 73 7.36 4.79 -2.60
C LEU A 73 6.98 6.26 -2.39
N ASN A 74 5.81 6.68 -2.88
CA ASN A 74 5.27 8.01 -2.63
C ASN A 74 5.06 8.25 -1.12
N ALA A 75 4.55 7.26 -0.38
CA ALA A 75 4.41 7.37 1.06
C ALA A 75 5.75 7.53 1.78
N TYR A 76 6.74 6.73 1.42
CA TYR A 76 8.09 6.82 1.96
C TYR A 76 8.71 8.20 1.75
N ILE A 77 8.55 8.77 0.53
CA ILE A 77 8.99 10.13 0.23
C ILE A 77 8.28 11.14 1.13
N ARG A 78 6.95 11.03 1.31
CA ARG A 78 6.15 11.91 2.18
C ARG A 78 6.62 11.85 3.64
N PHE A 79 6.99 10.67 4.15
CA PHE A 79 7.62 10.52 5.46
C PHE A 79 8.92 11.30 5.55
N LYS A 80 9.80 11.16 4.55
CA LYS A 80 11.09 11.88 4.55
C LYS A 80 10.91 13.38 4.49
N LEU A 81 10.02 13.88 3.66
CA LEU A 81 9.70 15.32 3.57
C LEU A 81 9.19 15.85 4.91
N ALA A 82 8.20 15.20 5.53
CA ALA A 82 7.66 15.64 6.82
C ALA A 82 8.69 15.57 7.96
N LEU A 83 9.68 14.67 7.88
CA LEU A 83 10.75 14.56 8.87
C LEU A 83 11.81 15.65 8.74
N THR A 84 12.01 16.19 7.54
CA THR A 84 13.10 17.11 7.20
C THR A 84 12.65 18.56 6.98
N GLU A 85 11.36 18.77 6.73
CA GLU A 85 10.78 20.09 6.43
C GLU A 85 9.67 20.42 7.43
N SER A 86 9.27 21.70 7.48
CA SER A 86 8.17 22.18 8.31
C SER A 86 6.88 22.15 7.48
N GLU A 87 6.00 21.20 7.77
CA GLU A 87 4.68 21.04 7.15
C GLU A 87 4.71 21.13 5.59
N PRO A 88 5.53 20.30 4.92
CA PRO A 88 5.66 20.36 3.47
C PRO A 88 4.33 20.04 2.77
N THR A 89 4.07 20.71 1.66
CA THR A 89 2.98 20.32 0.75
C THR A 89 3.50 19.27 -0.22
N ILE A 90 2.85 18.11 -0.24
CA ILE A 90 3.23 17.00 -1.14
C ILE A 90 2.54 17.13 -2.50
N LYS A 91 3.12 16.52 -3.51
CA LYS A 91 2.50 16.38 -4.83
C LYS A 91 1.69 15.09 -4.89
N PRO A 92 0.36 15.13 -5.16
CA PRO A 92 -0.42 13.94 -5.47
C PRO A 92 -0.05 13.44 -6.88
N TYR A 93 -0.43 12.21 -7.19
CA TYR A 93 -0.29 11.61 -8.52
C TYR A 93 -1.60 10.90 -8.89
N ASP A 94 -1.85 10.75 -10.19
CA ASP A 94 -3.02 10.04 -10.70
C ASP A 94 -2.70 8.54 -10.79
N GLU A 95 -3.10 7.80 -9.76
CA GLU A 95 -2.85 6.35 -9.65
C GLU A 95 -3.50 5.56 -10.78
N LYS A 96 -4.61 6.05 -11.35
CA LYS A 96 -5.31 5.36 -12.44
C LYS A 96 -4.53 5.50 -13.74
N GLN A 97 -4.02 6.70 -14.02
CA GLN A 97 -3.19 6.91 -15.21
C GLN A 97 -1.86 6.18 -15.10
N TRP A 98 -1.25 6.13 -13.89
CA TRP A 98 -0.02 5.37 -13.68
C TRP A 98 -0.22 3.89 -13.95
N ALA A 99 -1.34 3.31 -13.52
CA ALA A 99 -1.66 1.90 -13.74
C ALA A 99 -1.89 1.55 -15.24
N GLU A 100 -2.02 2.54 -16.12
CA GLU A 100 -2.16 2.36 -17.57
C GLU A 100 -0.86 2.58 -18.35
N LEU A 101 0.23 2.97 -17.68
CA LEU A 101 1.52 3.19 -18.33
C LEU A 101 2.10 1.86 -18.88
N ALA A 102 2.97 1.99 -19.86
CA ALA A 102 3.52 0.86 -20.61
C ALA A 102 4.35 -0.09 -19.74
N ASP A 103 5.03 0.42 -18.72
CA ASP A 103 5.85 -0.36 -17.80
C ASP A 103 5.03 -1.40 -17.02
N VAL A 104 3.77 -1.11 -16.69
CA VAL A 104 2.86 -2.06 -16.03
C VAL A 104 2.66 -3.35 -16.86
N ARG A 105 2.66 -3.23 -18.18
CA ARG A 105 2.50 -4.38 -19.10
C ARG A 105 3.82 -5.02 -19.52
N LEU A 106 4.88 -4.22 -19.62
CA LEU A 106 6.17 -4.65 -20.16
C LEU A 106 7.12 -5.19 -19.09
N THR A 107 6.90 -4.85 -17.81
CA THR A 107 7.77 -5.26 -16.73
C THR A 107 7.22 -6.53 -16.03
N PRO A 108 8.03 -7.57 -15.85
CA PRO A 108 7.63 -8.71 -15.02
C PRO A 108 7.26 -8.27 -13.60
N ILE A 109 6.22 -8.86 -13.03
CA ILE A 109 5.75 -8.54 -11.65
C ILE A 109 6.87 -8.71 -10.61
N GLU A 110 7.82 -9.59 -10.86
CA GLU A 110 8.96 -9.87 -9.97
C GLU A 110 9.80 -8.62 -9.69
N VAL A 111 9.92 -7.73 -10.67
CA VAL A 111 10.64 -6.45 -10.50
C VAL A 111 9.93 -5.56 -9.47
N SER A 112 8.60 -5.46 -9.53
CA SER A 112 7.82 -4.68 -8.59
C SER A 112 7.72 -5.32 -7.20
N LEU A 113 7.66 -6.66 -7.12
CA LEU A 113 7.75 -7.37 -5.85
C LEU A 113 9.11 -7.14 -5.17
N SER A 114 10.20 -7.18 -5.92
CA SER A 114 11.55 -6.89 -5.41
C SER A 114 11.72 -5.42 -5.02
N LEU A 115 11.13 -4.50 -5.79
CA LEU A 115 11.10 -3.07 -5.43
C LEU A 115 10.36 -2.85 -4.11
N LEU A 116 9.19 -3.46 -3.92
CA LEU A 116 8.41 -3.37 -2.69
C LEU A 116 9.19 -3.93 -1.49
N GLU A 117 9.84 -5.08 -1.65
CA GLU A 117 10.63 -5.72 -0.60
C GLU A 117 11.77 -4.80 -0.14
N ASN A 118 12.59 -4.28 -1.06
CA ASN A 118 13.71 -3.41 -0.73
C ASN A 118 13.26 -2.05 -0.17
N LEU A 119 12.16 -1.50 -0.70
CA LEU A 119 11.55 -0.28 -0.18
C LEU A 119 11.10 -0.47 1.26
N HIS A 120 10.36 -1.54 1.56
CA HIS A 120 9.83 -1.81 2.89
C HIS A 120 10.95 -2.15 3.89
N ALA A 121 11.97 -2.90 3.48
CA ALA A 121 13.15 -3.14 4.31
C ALA A 121 13.78 -1.83 4.79
N ARG A 122 13.95 -0.87 3.87
CA ARG A 122 14.51 0.45 4.19
C ARG A 122 13.54 1.34 4.95
N TRP A 123 12.26 1.35 4.58
CA TRP A 123 11.24 2.19 5.22
C TRP A 123 10.99 1.76 6.67
N THR A 124 10.87 0.48 6.94
CA THR A 124 10.65 -0.02 8.31
C THR A 124 11.83 0.23 9.23
N GLN A 125 13.08 0.24 8.73
CA GLN A 125 14.22 0.70 9.52
C GLN A 125 14.09 2.18 9.92
N LEU A 126 13.69 3.05 8.98
CA LEU A 126 13.41 4.45 9.30
C LEU A 126 12.32 4.56 10.36
N LEU A 127 11.17 3.89 10.16
CA LEU A 127 10.03 3.96 11.08
C LEU A 127 10.38 3.50 12.51
N ARG A 128 11.14 2.41 12.65
CA ARG A 128 11.59 1.87 13.95
C ARG A 128 12.59 2.79 14.66
N ALA A 129 13.33 3.61 13.93
CA ALA A 129 14.29 4.57 14.48
C ALA A 129 13.65 5.89 14.93
N LEU A 130 12.36 6.15 14.59
CA LEU A 130 11.70 7.40 14.94
C LEU A 130 11.33 7.47 16.42
N SER A 131 11.53 8.64 17.02
CA SER A 131 10.95 8.92 18.35
C SER A 131 9.42 9.01 18.28
N PRO A 132 8.69 8.74 19.37
CA PRO A 132 7.24 8.91 19.41
C PRO A 132 6.77 10.30 18.94
N ALA A 133 7.49 11.36 19.31
CA ALA A 133 7.18 12.72 18.91
C ALA A 133 7.30 12.97 17.39
N ALA A 134 8.17 12.24 16.70
CA ALA A 134 8.33 12.37 15.26
C ALA A 134 7.06 11.98 14.49
N PHE A 135 6.26 11.05 15.01
CA PHE A 135 5.00 10.63 14.38
C PHE A 135 3.89 11.69 14.42
N SER A 136 4.03 12.72 15.27
CA SER A 136 3.15 13.88 15.29
C SER A 136 3.48 14.94 14.22
N LYS A 137 4.61 14.83 13.54
CA LYS A 137 4.95 15.71 12.42
C LYS A 137 3.92 15.57 11.30
N THR A 138 3.72 16.68 10.57
CA THR A 138 2.65 16.80 9.59
C THR A 138 3.19 17.13 8.20
N PHE A 139 2.36 16.83 7.22
CA PHE A 139 2.48 17.31 5.84
C PHE A 139 1.08 17.65 5.30
N ARG A 140 1.02 18.47 4.28
CA ARG A 140 -0.23 18.89 3.63
C ARG A 140 -0.43 18.13 2.32
N HIS A 141 -1.53 17.39 2.25
CA HIS A 141 -2.00 16.80 1.00
C HIS A 141 -3.00 17.78 0.37
N PRO A 142 -2.85 18.19 -0.91
CA PRO A 142 -3.71 19.19 -1.53
C PRO A 142 -5.21 18.87 -1.48
N GLU A 143 -5.57 17.58 -1.58
CA GLU A 143 -6.97 17.14 -1.65
C GLU A 143 -7.58 16.79 -0.30
N ILE A 144 -6.81 16.21 0.62
CA ILE A 144 -7.32 15.67 1.90
C ILE A 144 -6.84 16.44 3.13
N GLY A 145 -6.06 17.50 2.92
CA GLY A 145 -5.64 18.42 3.98
C GLY A 145 -4.44 17.94 4.79
N LEU A 146 -4.40 18.34 6.06
CA LEU A 146 -3.28 18.09 6.96
C LEU A 146 -3.31 16.67 7.52
N LEU A 147 -2.20 15.95 7.38
CA LEU A 147 -2.01 14.59 7.88
C LEU A 147 -0.80 14.50 8.78
N THR A 148 -0.91 13.74 9.87
CA THR A 148 0.21 13.35 10.70
C THR A 148 0.91 12.10 10.14
N LEU A 149 2.17 11.88 10.51
CA LEU A 149 2.87 10.64 10.17
C LEU A 149 2.23 9.40 10.82
N ASP A 150 1.59 9.52 11.99
CA ASP A 150 0.78 8.45 12.58
C ASP A 150 -0.41 8.08 11.69
N THR A 151 -1.14 9.07 11.19
CA THR A 151 -2.26 8.82 10.25
C THR A 151 -1.76 8.17 8.96
N GLN A 152 -0.64 8.66 8.43
CA GLN A 152 -0.02 8.11 7.22
C GLN A 152 0.44 6.66 7.42
N LEU A 153 1.01 6.33 8.59
CA LEU A 153 1.42 4.97 8.95
C LEU A 153 0.22 4.01 8.93
N GLY A 154 -0.86 4.38 9.62
CA GLY A 154 -2.09 3.57 9.66
C GLY A 154 -2.73 3.42 8.28
N LEU A 155 -2.74 4.50 7.48
CA LEU A 155 -3.28 4.47 6.11
C LEU A 155 -2.51 3.49 5.23
N TYR A 156 -1.17 3.46 5.29
CA TYR A 156 -0.37 2.61 4.41
C TYR A 156 -0.28 1.16 4.88
N GLU A 157 -0.43 0.88 6.14
CA GLU A 157 -0.63 -0.49 6.63
C GLU A 157 -1.99 -1.02 6.12
N TRP A 158 -3.06 -0.24 6.27
CA TRP A 158 -4.37 -0.59 5.72
C TRP A 158 -4.34 -0.72 4.20
N HIS A 159 -3.68 0.20 3.47
CA HIS A 159 -3.58 0.21 2.01
C HIS A 159 -2.93 -1.08 1.49
N GLY A 160 -1.84 -1.51 2.12
CA GLY A 160 -1.18 -2.77 1.77
C GLY A 160 -2.10 -3.97 1.94
N ARG A 161 -2.77 -4.10 3.11
CA ARG A 161 -3.74 -5.18 3.35
C ARG A 161 -4.95 -5.10 2.42
N HIS A 162 -5.40 -3.91 2.06
CA HIS A 162 -6.51 -3.70 1.15
C HIS A 162 -6.21 -4.27 -0.24
N HIS A 163 -5.06 -3.95 -0.80
CA HIS A 163 -4.64 -4.48 -2.10
C HIS A 163 -4.30 -5.97 -2.07
N LEU A 164 -3.69 -6.45 -0.99
CA LEU A 164 -3.52 -7.89 -0.75
C LEU A 164 -4.87 -8.63 -0.77
N ALA A 165 -5.87 -8.06 -0.10
CA ALA A 165 -7.21 -8.63 -0.03
C ALA A 165 -7.94 -8.64 -1.38
N HIS A 166 -7.69 -7.69 -2.28
CA HIS A 166 -8.20 -7.77 -3.66
C HIS A 166 -7.72 -9.04 -4.36
N ILE A 167 -6.43 -9.37 -4.25
CA ILE A 167 -5.82 -10.54 -4.89
C ILE A 167 -6.30 -11.83 -4.21
N THR A 168 -6.21 -11.92 -2.90
CA THR A 168 -6.57 -13.16 -2.17
C THR A 168 -8.05 -13.47 -2.26
N SER A 169 -8.92 -12.45 -2.20
CA SER A 169 -10.37 -12.64 -2.41
C SER A 169 -10.69 -13.07 -3.84
N LEU A 170 -9.97 -12.56 -4.85
CA LEU A 170 -10.12 -13.03 -6.23
C LEU A 170 -9.72 -14.50 -6.33
N ARG A 171 -8.55 -14.91 -5.80
CA ARG A 171 -8.10 -16.31 -5.81
C ARG A 171 -9.15 -17.25 -5.23
N ILE A 172 -9.72 -16.88 -4.07
CA ILE A 172 -10.78 -17.68 -3.43
C ILE A 172 -12.01 -17.81 -4.32
N ARG A 173 -12.50 -16.69 -4.89
CA ARG A 173 -13.69 -16.70 -5.77
C ARG A 173 -13.49 -17.51 -7.05
N MET A 174 -12.28 -17.52 -7.57
CA MET A 174 -11.93 -18.23 -8.83
C MET A 174 -11.46 -19.67 -8.58
N GLY A 175 -11.31 -20.11 -7.32
CA GLY A 175 -10.81 -21.42 -6.97
C GLY A 175 -9.35 -21.64 -7.39
N TRP A 176 -8.53 -20.59 -7.42
CA TRP A 176 -7.12 -20.70 -7.76
C TRP A 176 -6.32 -21.19 -6.56
N SER A 177 -5.71 -22.34 -6.68
CA SER A 177 -4.80 -22.93 -5.68
C SER A 177 -3.45 -22.27 -5.67
#